data_b2ccd778acb4ad4020780d36592ea662
#
_entry.id   b2ccd778acb4ad4020780d36592ea662
#
_cell.length_a   1.000
_cell.length_b   1.000
_cell.length_c   1.000
_cell.angle_alpha   90.00
_cell.angle_beta   90.00
_cell.angle_gamma   90.00
#
_symmetry.space_group_name_H-M   'P 1'
#
loop_
_entity.id
_entity.type
_entity.pdbx_description
1 polymer ?
#
loop_
_entity_poly.entity_id
_entity_poly.type
_entity_poly.pdbx_seq_one_letter_code
_entity_poly.pdbx_strand_id
1 'polypeptide(L)'
;MPLANIAISIPENIWIAKVSTEYPEVTFRVISTQYNDDTVTGLLEIEGVDVVAVLAEANKAAEITHLDLLWDDGAKTVVQFETTNPVLLRPVSQVGVPLQTPFVITDGIASWEVSTSDAKLSALTDALDELGITYTVESVRSFNELMDGALLTDRQQEALLTAFEAGYYDTPRGASQSVVADALGITKATCSDLLHRAEGKLVEQYIRSDT
;
A
#
# COMPACT_ATOMS: atom_id res chain seq x y z
N MET A 1 -15.96 6.36 -7.79
CA MET A 1 -15.54 5.45 -6.70
C MET A 1 -14.25 6.04 -6.14
N PRO A 2 -14.22 6.54 -4.92
CA PRO A 2 -13.00 7.10 -4.34
C PRO A 2 -12.00 6.01 -3.98
N LEU A 3 -10.73 6.35 -4.10
CA LEU A 3 -9.58 5.70 -3.49
C LEU A 3 -9.07 6.66 -2.41
N ALA A 4 -9.15 6.25 -1.17
CA ALA A 4 -8.70 7.05 -0.04
C ALA A 4 -7.49 6.40 0.63
N ASN A 5 -6.47 7.17 0.92
CA ASN A 5 -5.40 6.78 1.82
C ASN A 5 -5.73 7.32 3.20
N ILE A 6 -5.78 6.42 4.18
CA ILE A 6 -6.18 6.73 5.55
C ILE A 6 -5.08 6.23 6.49
N ALA A 7 -4.50 7.16 7.26
CA ALA A 7 -3.63 6.82 8.37
C ALA A 7 -4.48 6.67 9.64
N ILE A 8 -4.44 5.49 10.26
CA ILE A 8 -5.25 5.14 11.43
C ILE A 8 -4.32 4.96 12.63
N SER A 9 -4.53 5.75 13.67
CA SER A 9 -3.83 5.58 14.94
C SER A 9 -4.42 4.38 15.67
N ILE A 10 -3.65 3.30 15.77
CA ILE A 10 -4.09 2.08 16.45
C ILE A 10 -4.16 2.34 17.96
N PRO A 11 -5.26 1.99 18.64
CA PRO A 11 -5.35 2.15 20.10
C PRO A 11 -4.20 1.45 20.83
N GLU A 12 -3.58 2.15 21.79
CA GLU A 12 -2.38 1.69 22.52
C GLU A 12 -2.56 0.36 23.28
N ASN A 13 -3.80 -0.03 23.56
CA ASN A 13 -4.11 -1.31 24.21
C ASN A 13 -4.08 -2.51 23.25
N ILE A 14 -3.89 -2.30 21.94
CA ILE A 14 -3.78 -3.35 20.94
C ILE A 14 -2.32 -3.79 20.82
N TRP A 15 -2.09 -5.09 20.73
CA TRP A 15 -0.76 -5.68 20.71
C TRP A 15 0.15 -5.09 19.62
N ILE A 16 -0.37 -4.92 18.40
CA ILE A 16 0.42 -4.44 17.27
C ILE A 16 0.79 -2.96 17.43
N ALA A 17 -0.07 -2.15 18.07
CA ALA A 17 0.27 -0.77 18.41
C ALA A 17 1.44 -0.73 19.39
N LYS A 18 1.36 -1.51 20.49
CA LYS A 18 2.43 -1.59 21.49
C LYS A 18 3.77 -1.98 20.85
N VAL A 19 3.76 -3.07 20.10
CA VAL A 19 5.00 -3.60 19.50
C VAL A 19 5.56 -2.64 18.49
N SER A 20 4.73 -2.06 17.60
CA SER A 20 5.22 -1.11 16.59
C SER A 20 5.70 0.22 17.16
N THR A 21 5.15 0.66 18.30
CA THR A 21 5.64 1.87 19.01
C THR A 21 6.91 1.59 19.81
N GLU A 22 7.07 0.39 20.36
CA GLU A 22 8.29 -0.01 21.08
C GLU A 22 9.47 -0.21 20.12
N TYR A 23 9.18 -0.61 18.87
CA TYR A 23 10.16 -0.84 17.81
C TYR A 23 9.85 0.03 16.56
N PRO A 24 9.99 1.36 16.64
CA PRO A 24 9.56 2.28 15.56
C PRO A 24 10.37 2.14 14.27
N GLU A 25 11.56 1.54 14.32
CA GLU A 25 12.39 1.20 13.16
C GLU A 25 11.95 -0.09 12.45
N VAL A 26 11.01 -0.84 13.04
CA VAL A 26 10.48 -2.08 12.46
C VAL A 26 9.22 -1.79 11.66
N THR A 27 9.16 -2.30 10.46
CA THR A 27 7.99 -2.22 9.59
C THR A 27 7.20 -3.51 9.66
N PHE A 28 5.92 -3.40 9.94
CA PHE A 28 4.96 -4.50 9.98
C PHE A 28 4.06 -4.41 8.75
N ARG A 29 4.18 -5.37 7.84
CA ARG A 29 3.36 -5.43 6.62
C ARG A 29 2.35 -6.56 6.74
N VAL A 30 1.09 -6.22 6.87
CA VAL A 30 -0.01 -7.21 6.87
C VAL A 30 -0.26 -7.66 5.44
N ILE A 31 0.15 -8.90 5.12
CA ILE A 31 0.06 -9.47 3.77
C ILE A 31 -1.36 -9.94 3.47
N SER A 32 -2.00 -10.56 4.44
CA SER A 32 -3.38 -11.07 4.31
C SER A 32 -4.05 -11.20 5.67
N THR A 33 -5.37 -11.12 5.67
CA THR A 33 -6.19 -11.36 6.87
C THR A 33 -7.43 -12.13 6.49
N GLN A 34 -7.84 -13.04 7.38
CA GLN A 34 -9.11 -13.75 7.30
C GLN A 34 -9.87 -13.56 8.61
N TYR A 35 -11.08 -13.07 8.49
CA TYR A 35 -11.99 -12.89 9.62
C TYR A 35 -12.84 -14.14 9.83
N ASN A 36 -12.82 -14.69 11.04
CA ASN A 36 -13.64 -15.83 11.45
C ASN A 36 -14.36 -15.48 12.75
N ASP A 37 -15.65 -15.18 12.67
CA ASP A 37 -16.51 -14.77 13.79
C ASP A 37 -15.86 -13.66 14.66
N ASP A 38 -15.19 -14.03 15.75
CA ASP A 38 -14.56 -13.11 16.70
C ASP A 38 -13.03 -13.13 16.64
N THR A 39 -12.44 -13.90 15.72
CA THR A 39 -10.99 -14.01 15.56
C THR A 39 -10.53 -13.56 14.18
N VAL A 40 -9.29 -13.13 14.10
CA VAL A 40 -8.60 -12.88 12.84
C VAL A 40 -7.33 -13.71 12.78
N THR A 41 -7.21 -14.47 11.70
CA THR A 41 -5.95 -15.09 11.30
C THR A 41 -5.34 -14.23 10.19
N GLY A 42 -4.02 -13.98 10.24
CA GLY A 42 -3.35 -13.21 9.22
C GLY A 42 -1.90 -13.61 9.01
N LEU A 43 -1.34 -13.13 7.90
CA LEU A 43 0.09 -13.19 7.60
C LEU A 43 0.69 -11.81 7.77
N LEU A 44 1.78 -11.75 8.52
CA LEU A 44 2.51 -10.53 8.83
C LEU A 44 3.97 -10.69 8.40
N GLU A 45 4.43 -9.81 7.53
CA GLU A 45 5.85 -9.64 7.22
C GLU A 45 6.41 -8.58 8.19
N ILE A 46 7.54 -8.88 8.80
CA ILE A 46 8.26 -8.02 9.73
C ILE A 46 9.62 -7.74 9.11
N GLU A 47 9.93 -6.48 8.88
CA GLU A 47 11.20 -6.02 8.34
C GLU A 47 11.87 -5.07 9.33
N GLY A 48 13.09 -5.38 9.77
CA GLY A 48 13.82 -4.55 10.73
C GLY A 48 14.82 -5.34 11.55
N VAL A 49 15.28 -4.72 12.63
CA VAL A 49 16.26 -5.32 13.54
C VAL A 49 15.54 -5.99 14.74
N ASP A 50 16.20 -6.99 15.31
CA ASP A 50 15.79 -7.66 16.56
C ASP A 50 14.38 -8.32 16.52
N VAL A 51 14.03 -8.94 15.39
CA VAL A 51 12.73 -9.57 15.18
C VAL A 51 12.39 -10.59 16.26
N VAL A 52 13.38 -11.27 16.85
CA VAL A 52 13.16 -12.22 17.95
C VAL A 52 12.57 -11.54 19.18
N ALA A 53 13.06 -10.34 19.52
CA ALA A 53 12.51 -9.56 20.63
C ALA A 53 11.09 -9.07 20.31
N VAL A 54 10.86 -8.61 19.09
CA VAL A 54 9.55 -8.21 18.56
C VAL A 54 8.53 -9.35 18.70
N LEU A 55 8.87 -10.56 18.26
CA LEU A 55 7.99 -11.73 18.37
C LEU A 55 7.76 -12.17 19.83
N ALA A 56 8.81 -12.07 20.66
CA ALA A 56 8.68 -12.37 22.08
C ALA A 56 7.75 -11.39 22.79
N GLU A 57 7.75 -10.10 22.41
CA GLU A 57 6.84 -9.10 22.96
C GLU A 57 5.40 -9.33 22.45
N ALA A 58 5.23 -9.56 21.14
CA ALA A 58 3.93 -9.89 20.55
C ALA A 58 3.27 -11.11 21.21
N ASN A 59 4.06 -12.14 21.51
CA ASN A 59 3.57 -13.39 22.13
C ASN A 59 3.14 -13.23 23.61
N LYS A 60 3.45 -12.10 24.28
CA LYS A 60 2.96 -11.80 25.63
C LYS A 60 1.54 -11.23 25.63
N ALA A 61 1.05 -10.79 24.50
CA ALA A 61 -0.29 -10.22 24.38
C ALA A 61 -1.36 -11.29 24.55
N ALA A 62 -2.29 -11.08 25.48
CA ALA A 62 -3.32 -12.04 25.80
C ALA A 62 -4.31 -12.30 24.65
N GLU A 63 -4.44 -11.34 23.74
CA GLU A 63 -5.26 -11.44 22.54
C GLU A 63 -4.63 -12.26 21.42
N ILE A 64 -3.32 -12.53 21.46
CA ILE A 64 -2.65 -13.42 20.51
C ILE A 64 -2.81 -14.86 20.98
N THR A 65 -3.57 -15.64 20.21
CA THR A 65 -3.81 -17.07 20.50
C THR A 65 -2.84 -17.98 19.76
N HIS A 66 -2.32 -17.50 18.62
CA HIS A 66 -1.33 -18.22 17.81
C HIS A 66 -0.36 -17.27 17.18
N LEU A 67 0.93 -17.65 17.15
CA LEU A 67 1.98 -16.93 16.49
C LEU A 67 3.05 -17.91 15.99
N ASP A 68 3.00 -18.25 14.71
CA ASP A 68 3.88 -19.23 14.08
C ASP A 68 4.85 -18.56 13.11
N LEU A 69 6.14 -18.82 13.27
CA LEU A 69 7.17 -18.42 12.33
C LEU A 69 7.08 -19.31 11.07
N LEU A 70 6.79 -18.71 9.92
CA LEU A 70 6.69 -19.43 8.65
C LEU A 70 7.97 -19.34 7.83
N TRP A 71 8.64 -18.19 7.86
CA TRP A 71 9.83 -17.94 7.06
C TRP A 71 10.67 -16.81 7.64
N ASP A 72 12.00 -16.91 7.47
CA ASP A 72 12.98 -15.93 7.91
C ASP A 72 14.24 -16.03 7.05
N ASP A 73 14.73 -14.90 6.51
CA ASP A 73 16.00 -14.82 5.77
C ASP A 73 17.02 -13.87 6.43
N GLY A 74 16.70 -13.39 7.61
CA GLY A 74 17.52 -12.45 8.39
C GLY A 74 17.29 -10.98 8.05
N ALA A 75 16.62 -10.65 6.93
CA ALA A 75 16.20 -9.29 6.58
C ALA A 75 14.69 -9.11 6.79
N LYS A 76 13.92 -10.14 6.45
CA LYS A 76 12.48 -10.20 6.57
C LYS A 76 12.05 -11.49 7.24
N THR A 77 11.01 -11.40 8.04
CA THR A 77 10.41 -12.53 8.74
C THR A 77 8.92 -12.56 8.45
N VAL A 78 8.39 -13.71 8.09
CA VAL A 78 6.94 -13.90 7.88
C VAL A 78 6.39 -14.79 8.97
N VAL A 79 5.36 -14.31 9.65
CA VAL A 79 4.64 -15.04 10.68
C VAL A 79 3.17 -15.17 10.35
N GLN A 80 2.56 -16.26 10.77
CA GLN A 80 1.12 -16.39 10.87
C GLN A 80 0.71 -16.04 12.30
N PHE A 81 -0.29 -15.18 12.44
CA PHE A 81 -0.85 -14.82 13.74
C PHE A 81 -2.35 -15.09 13.79
N GLU A 82 -2.85 -15.33 14.99
CA GLU A 82 -4.29 -15.34 15.29
C GLU A 82 -4.54 -14.43 16.49
N THR A 83 -5.53 -13.54 16.37
CA THR A 83 -5.92 -12.61 17.43
C THR A 83 -7.44 -12.63 17.68
N THR A 84 -7.82 -12.52 18.95
CA THR A 84 -9.22 -12.41 19.40
C THR A 84 -9.71 -10.98 19.51
N ASN A 85 -8.83 -9.99 19.25
CA ASN A 85 -9.18 -8.58 19.33
C ASN A 85 -8.95 -7.81 18.02
N PRO A 86 -9.76 -8.06 16.98
CA PRO A 86 -9.58 -7.45 15.65
C PRO A 86 -10.18 -6.03 15.58
N VAL A 87 -9.81 -5.13 16.48
CA VAL A 87 -10.40 -3.78 16.61
C VAL A 87 -10.38 -3.00 15.30
N LEU A 88 -9.28 -3.07 14.56
CA LEU A 88 -9.14 -2.37 13.29
C LEU A 88 -9.99 -2.95 12.16
N LEU A 89 -10.25 -4.25 12.19
CA LEU A 89 -10.96 -4.95 11.11
C LEU A 89 -12.48 -4.97 11.30
N ARG A 90 -12.96 -4.76 12.52
CA ARG A 90 -14.40 -4.72 12.82
C ARG A 90 -15.14 -3.63 12.05
N PRO A 91 -14.72 -2.35 12.05
CA PRO A 91 -15.41 -1.29 11.28
C PRO A 91 -15.48 -1.61 9.79
N VAL A 92 -14.37 -2.12 9.24
CA VAL A 92 -14.26 -2.50 7.83
C VAL A 92 -15.26 -3.59 7.46
N SER A 93 -15.32 -4.65 8.30
CA SER A 93 -16.25 -5.76 8.12
C SER A 93 -17.71 -5.34 8.28
N GLN A 94 -18.03 -4.52 9.28
CA GLN A 94 -19.39 -4.05 9.56
C GLN A 94 -19.94 -3.19 8.43
N VAL A 95 -19.13 -2.32 7.87
CA VAL A 95 -19.51 -1.45 6.74
C VAL A 95 -19.49 -2.20 5.40
N GLY A 96 -18.85 -3.37 5.38
CA GLY A 96 -18.68 -4.16 4.16
C GLY A 96 -17.78 -3.46 3.13
N VAL A 97 -16.71 -2.85 3.61
CA VAL A 97 -15.63 -2.31 2.79
C VAL A 97 -14.58 -3.40 2.60
N PRO A 98 -14.14 -3.70 1.37
CA PRO A 98 -13.04 -4.63 1.17
C PRO A 98 -11.75 -4.06 1.77
N LEU A 99 -11.10 -4.81 2.68
CA LEU A 99 -9.78 -4.45 3.15
C LEU A 99 -8.76 -4.75 2.05
N GLN A 100 -8.05 -3.74 1.62
CA GLN A 100 -6.95 -3.93 0.68
C GLN A 100 -5.69 -4.32 1.43
N THR A 101 -5.09 -5.41 1.01
CA THR A 101 -3.79 -5.90 1.50
C THR A 101 -2.80 -5.95 0.32
N PRO A 102 -1.50 -5.78 0.55
CA PRO A 102 -0.88 -5.52 1.86
C PRO A 102 -1.09 -4.09 2.35
N PHE A 103 -1.07 -3.90 3.68
CA PHE A 103 -0.97 -2.58 4.28
C PHE A 103 0.13 -2.57 5.36
N VAL A 104 0.62 -1.39 5.71
CA VAL A 104 1.79 -1.22 6.57
C VAL A 104 1.38 -0.63 7.91
N ILE A 105 2.05 -1.09 8.97
CA ILE A 105 1.94 -0.54 10.32
C ILE A 105 3.36 -0.15 10.77
N THR A 106 3.53 1.10 11.20
CA THR A 106 4.75 1.63 11.79
C THR A 106 4.39 2.62 12.89
N ASP A 107 5.12 2.60 14.00
CA ASP A 107 4.95 3.55 15.11
C ASP A 107 3.47 3.75 15.55
N GLY A 108 2.73 2.66 15.69
CA GLY A 108 1.33 2.67 16.08
C GLY A 108 0.34 3.18 15.03
N ILE A 109 0.78 3.42 13.79
CA ILE A 109 -0.05 3.94 12.69
C ILE A 109 -0.20 2.88 11.61
N ALA A 110 -1.44 2.56 11.26
CA ALA A 110 -1.77 1.73 10.10
C ALA A 110 -2.10 2.61 8.88
N SER A 111 -1.36 2.42 7.78
CA SER A 111 -1.60 3.12 6.52
C SER A 111 -2.48 2.26 5.62
N TRP A 112 -3.73 2.65 5.43
CA TRP A 112 -4.72 1.91 4.64
C TRP A 112 -5.05 2.61 3.33
N GLU A 113 -5.06 1.82 2.27
CA GLU A 113 -5.69 2.20 1.01
C GLU A 113 -7.11 1.60 0.96
N VAL A 114 -8.12 2.45 0.78
CA VAL A 114 -9.53 2.06 0.76
C VAL A 114 -10.16 2.48 -0.54
N SER A 115 -10.63 1.51 -1.33
CA SER A 115 -11.37 1.74 -2.56
C SER A 115 -12.83 1.35 -2.37
N THR A 116 -13.72 2.34 -2.30
CA THR A 116 -15.14 2.09 -2.02
C THR A 116 -16.03 3.24 -2.54
N SER A 117 -17.35 3.20 -2.27
CA SER A 117 -18.25 4.33 -2.57
C SER A 117 -18.12 5.43 -1.51
N ASP A 118 -18.49 6.69 -1.87
CA ASP A 118 -18.48 7.81 -0.93
C ASP A 118 -19.32 7.51 0.33
N ALA A 119 -20.48 6.87 0.15
CA ALA A 119 -21.36 6.50 1.25
C ALA A 119 -20.71 5.48 2.20
N LYS A 120 -19.98 4.50 1.67
CA LYS A 120 -19.26 3.52 2.50
C LYS A 120 -18.02 4.10 3.14
N LEU A 121 -17.33 5.03 2.47
CA LEU A 121 -16.22 5.75 3.05
C LEU A 121 -16.67 6.59 4.25
N SER A 122 -17.78 7.32 4.12
CA SER A 122 -18.39 8.05 5.23
C SER A 122 -18.78 7.10 6.37
N ALA A 123 -19.46 5.99 6.06
CA ALA A 123 -19.85 5.02 7.08
C ALA A 123 -18.64 4.38 7.79
N LEU A 124 -17.50 4.21 7.09
CA LEU A 124 -16.27 3.71 7.71
C LEU A 124 -15.69 4.74 8.69
N THR A 125 -15.64 6.01 8.30
CA THR A 125 -15.17 7.09 9.20
C THR A 125 -16.09 7.25 10.40
N ASP A 126 -17.40 7.19 10.23
CA ASP A 126 -18.38 7.23 11.33
C ASP A 126 -18.16 6.05 12.30
N ALA A 127 -17.92 4.85 11.78
CA ALA A 127 -17.65 3.66 12.61
C ALA A 127 -16.30 3.74 13.35
N LEU A 128 -15.28 4.38 12.78
CA LEU A 128 -14.01 4.65 13.47
C LEU A 128 -14.21 5.67 14.60
N ASP A 129 -14.99 6.73 14.34
CA ASP A 129 -15.33 7.75 15.33
C ASP A 129 -16.12 7.17 16.52
N GLU A 130 -17.10 6.30 16.26
CA GLU A 130 -17.88 5.59 17.29
C GLU A 130 -17.00 4.72 18.20
N LEU A 131 -15.92 4.16 17.67
CA LEU A 131 -14.96 3.37 18.43
C LEU A 131 -13.87 4.24 19.09
N GLY A 132 -13.89 5.56 18.88
CA GLY A 132 -12.88 6.49 19.38
C GLY A 132 -11.50 6.28 18.74
N ILE A 133 -11.46 5.73 17.52
CA ILE A 133 -10.22 5.49 16.77
C ILE A 133 -9.88 6.76 15.98
N THR A 134 -8.74 7.35 16.28
CA THR A 134 -8.24 8.53 15.56
C THR A 134 -7.71 8.14 14.19
N TYR A 135 -8.07 8.90 13.17
CA TYR A 135 -7.57 8.70 11.80
C TYR A 135 -7.32 10.04 11.10
N THR A 136 -6.53 10.00 10.04
CA THR A 136 -6.30 11.13 9.13
C THR A 136 -6.51 10.65 7.70
N VAL A 137 -7.37 11.33 6.95
CA VAL A 137 -7.52 11.09 5.52
C VAL A 137 -6.42 11.88 4.80
N GLU A 138 -5.40 11.19 4.33
CA GLU A 138 -4.22 11.80 3.69
C GLU A 138 -4.51 12.24 2.27
N SER A 139 -5.29 11.43 1.55
CA SER A 139 -5.70 11.73 0.18
C SER A 139 -7.00 11.03 -0.18
N VAL A 140 -7.82 11.68 -1.00
CA VAL A 140 -8.96 11.04 -1.67
C VAL A 140 -8.83 11.34 -3.16
N ARG A 141 -8.76 10.27 -3.96
CA ARG A 141 -8.74 10.36 -5.43
C ARG A 141 -10.00 9.73 -5.99
N SER A 142 -10.58 10.27 -7.04
CA SER A 142 -11.67 9.57 -7.71
C SER A 142 -11.14 8.41 -8.54
N PHE A 143 -11.91 7.32 -8.67
CA PHE A 143 -11.54 6.20 -9.55
C PHE A 143 -11.42 6.65 -11.02
N ASN A 144 -12.14 7.70 -11.42
CA ASN A 144 -11.98 8.34 -12.72
C ASN A 144 -10.61 9.05 -12.80
N GLU A 145 -10.13 9.67 -11.72
CA GLU A 145 -8.76 10.21 -11.65
C GLU A 145 -7.68 9.12 -11.67
N LEU A 146 -8.00 7.89 -11.27
CA LEU A 146 -7.12 6.73 -11.43
C LEU A 146 -7.21 6.11 -12.83
N MET A 147 -8.38 6.17 -13.46
CA MET A 147 -8.59 5.71 -14.84
C MET A 147 -8.34 6.83 -15.86
N ASP A 148 -8.64 8.11 -15.52
CA ASP A 148 -8.30 9.32 -16.27
C ASP A 148 -6.97 9.94 -15.80
N GLY A 149 -6.58 9.71 -14.58
CA GLY A 149 -5.23 9.86 -14.03
C GLY A 149 -4.38 8.66 -14.40
N ALA A 150 -4.44 8.25 -15.67
CA ALA A 150 -3.29 7.66 -16.26
C ALA A 150 -2.12 8.53 -15.80
N LEU A 151 -1.20 7.93 -15.01
CA LEU A 151 0.05 8.57 -14.58
C LEU A 151 0.63 9.40 -15.73
N LEU A 152 0.27 9.00 -16.93
CA LEU A 152 0.61 9.59 -18.21
C LEU A 152 -0.65 10.11 -18.88
N THR A 153 -0.56 11.27 -19.52
CA THR A 153 -1.59 11.70 -20.47
C THR A 153 -1.60 10.75 -21.67
N ASP A 154 -2.71 10.68 -22.44
CA ASP A 154 -2.82 9.82 -23.63
C ASP A 154 -1.62 9.98 -24.54
N ARG A 155 -1.18 11.21 -24.76
CA ARG A 155 0.00 11.53 -25.58
C ARG A 155 1.32 11.05 -24.98
N GLN A 156 1.46 11.08 -23.66
CA GLN A 156 2.63 10.54 -22.96
C GLN A 156 2.64 9.02 -22.99
N GLN A 157 1.49 8.39 -22.83
CA GLN A 157 1.32 6.95 -22.90
C GLN A 157 1.60 6.43 -24.33
N GLU A 158 1.02 7.08 -25.35
CA GLU A 158 1.28 6.77 -26.77
C GLU A 158 2.77 6.86 -27.07
N ALA A 159 3.44 7.94 -26.65
CA ALA A 159 4.88 8.11 -26.87
C ALA A 159 5.72 7.04 -26.20
N LEU A 160 5.37 6.65 -24.98
CA LEU A 160 6.09 5.63 -24.21
C LEU A 160 5.92 4.23 -24.82
N LEU A 161 4.68 3.88 -25.20
CA LEU A 161 4.38 2.61 -25.87
C LEU A 161 5.10 2.50 -27.22
N THR A 162 5.03 3.55 -28.04
CA THR A 162 5.73 3.59 -29.35
C THR A 162 7.25 3.44 -29.16
N ALA A 163 7.83 4.10 -28.15
CA ALA A 163 9.24 3.99 -27.85
C ALA A 163 9.62 2.58 -27.38
N PHE A 164 8.80 1.96 -26.53
CA PHE A 164 9.01 0.59 -26.05
C PHE A 164 8.93 -0.42 -27.20
N GLU A 165 7.88 -0.39 -28.00
CA GLU A 165 7.67 -1.29 -29.16
C GLU A 165 8.76 -1.14 -30.22
N ALA A 166 9.30 0.07 -30.41
CA ALA A 166 10.42 0.31 -31.30
C ALA A 166 11.78 -0.17 -30.77
N GLY A 167 11.85 -0.62 -29.51
CA GLY A 167 13.10 -1.02 -28.87
C GLY A 167 13.99 0.16 -28.45
N TYR A 168 13.43 1.35 -28.23
CA TYR A 168 14.19 2.52 -27.80
C TYR A 168 14.85 2.31 -26.42
N TYR A 169 14.23 1.52 -25.55
CA TYR A 169 14.73 1.16 -24.21
C TYR A 169 15.59 -0.10 -24.18
N ASP A 170 15.76 -0.79 -25.29
CA ASP A 170 16.57 -2.01 -25.35
C ASP A 170 18.06 -1.76 -25.19
N THR A 171 18.80 -2.78 -24.81
CA THR A 171 20.26 -2.75 -24.74
C THR A 171 20.85 -3.91 -25.54
N PRO A 172 21.46 -3.67 -26.74
CA PRO A 172 21.63 -2.37 -27.40
C PRO A 172 20.30 -1.81 -27.95
N ARG A 173 20.22 -0.47 -28.07
CA ARG A 173 19.00 0.19 -28.54
C ARG A 173 18.59 -0.26 -29.94
N GLY A 174 17.32 -0.66 -30.09
CA GLY A 174 16.71 -1.03 -31.39
C GLY A 174 16.31 0.18 -32.24
N ALA A 175 15.96 1.31 -31.58
CA ALA A 175 15.57 2.54 -32.25
C ALA A 175 16.19 3.79 -31.63
N SER A 176 16.33 4.85 -32.44
CA SER A 176 16.68 6.19 -31.96
C SER A 176 15.41 6.98 -31.64
N GLN A 177 15.55 8.04 -30.85
CA GLN A 177 14.46 8.96 -30.54
C GLN A 177 13.85 9.62 -31.80
N SER A 178 14.63 9.77 -32.88
CA SER A 178 14.13 10.25 -34.17
C SER A 178 13.15 9.26 -34.80
N VAL A 179 13.42 7.96 -34.72
CA VAL A 179 12.52 6.91 -35.23
C VAL A 179 11.18 6.93 -34.47
N VAL A 180 11.23 7.12 -33.16
CA VAL A 180 10.01 7.22 -32.33
C VAL A 180 9.23 8.50 -32.69
N ALA A 181 9.91 9.63 -32.88
CA ALA A 181 9.29 10.88 -33.28
C ALA A 181 8.60 10.79 -34.65
N ASP A 182 9.26 10.16 -35.61
CA ASP A 182 8.70 9.93 -36.97
C ASP A 182 7.46 9.02 -36.90
N ALA A 183 7.49 7.95 -36.12
CA ALA A 183 6.35 7.06 -35.91
C ALA A 183 5.13 7.76 -35.29
N LEU A 184 5.38 8.74 -34.38
CA LEU A 184 4.34 9.55 -33.74
C LEU A 184 3.88 10.76 -34.59
N GLY A 185 4.55 11.03 -35.72
CA GLY A 185 4.27 12.21 -36.56
C GLY A 185 4.57 13.54 -35.87
N ILE A 186 5.57 13.59 -34.99
CA ILE A 186 5.96 14.77 -34.20
C ILE A 186 7.43 15.10 -34.36
N THR A 187 7.84 16.30 -33.88
CA THR A 187 9.25 16.65 -33.88
C THR A 187 10.04 15.87 -32.84
N LYS A 188 11.34 15.68 -33.07
CA LYS A 188 12.24 15.05 -32.09
C LYS A 188 12.24 15.78 -30.75
N ALA A 189 12.15 17.13 -30.76
CA ALA A 189 12.09 17.91 -29.54
C ALA A 189 10.80 17.62 -28.74
N THR A 190 9.66 17.56 -29.41
CA THR A 190 8.36 17.21 -28.80
C THR A 190 8.37 15.79 -28.25
N CYS A 191 8.93 14.82 -29.00
CA CYS A 191 9.09 13.45 -28.56
C CYS A 191 9.97 13.37 -27.29
N SER A 192 11.09 14.10 -27.27
CA SER A 192 11.98 14.19 -26.11
C SER A 192 11.27 14.68 -24.88
N ASP A 193 10.49 15.77 -25.00
CA ASP A 193 9.74 16.35 -23.90
C ASP A 193 8.63 15.39 -23.38
N LEU A 194 7.90 14.73 -24.27
CA LEU A 194 6.87 13.76 -23.90
C LEU A 194 7.46 12.56 -23.15
N LEU A 195 8.54 11.97 -23.68
CA LEU A 195 9.20 10.84 -23.02
C LEU A 195 9.78 11.23 -21.68
N HIS A 196 10.50 12.36 -21.60
CA HIS A 196 11.08 12.81 -20.34
C HIS A 196 10.03 13.07 -19.24
N ARG A 197 8.90 13.68 -19.60
CA ARG A 197 7.79 13.88 -18.64
C ARG A 197 7.11 12.57 -18.26
N ALA A 198 6.96 11.63 -19.18
CA ALA A 198 6.38 10.33 -18.91
C ALA A 198 7.28 9.49 -17.99
N GLU A 199 8.58 9.43 -18.31
CA GLU A 199 9.60 8.73 -17.53
C GLU A 199 9.71 9.31 -16.11
N GLY A 200 9.72 10.65 -15.99
CA GLY A 200 9.77 11.33 -14.68
C GLY A 200 8.61 10.95 -13.77
N LYS A 201 7.39 10.88 -14.32
CA LYS A 201 6.21 10.47 -13.55
C LYS A 201 6.25 9.00 -13.13
N LEU A 202 6.74 8.11 -14.01
CA LEU A 202 6.91 6.68 -13.68
C LEU A 202 7.94 6.49 -12.56
N VAL A 203 9.06 7.19 -12.64
CA VAL A 203 10.11 7.17 -11.60
C VAL A 203 9.56 7.71 -10.26
N GLU A 204 8.83 8.82 -10.30
CA GLU A 204 8.22 9.40 -9.09
C GLU A 204 7.23 8.43 -8.46
N GLN A 205 6.40 7.76 -9.26
CA GLN A 205 5.46 6.75 -8.76
C GLN A 205 6.19 5.57 -8.15
N TYR A 206 7.22 5.05 -8.82
CA TYR A 206 8.01 3.92 -8.33
C TYR A 206 8.64 4.22 -6.97
N ILE A 207 9.28 5.39 -6.83
CA ILE A 207 9.90 5.81 -5.57
C ILE A 207 8.87 5.93 -4.44
N ARG A 208 7.68 6.47 -4.74
CA ARG A 208 6.61 6.65 -3.74
C ARG A 208 5.91 5.34 -3.37
N SER A 209 5.94 4.32 -4.22
CA SER A 209 5.35 3.02 -3.93
C SER A 209 6.25 2.11 -3.10
N ASP A 210 7.56 2.40 -3.06
CA ASP A 210 8.57 1.63 -2.30
C ASP A 210 8.92 2.31 -0.94
N THR A 211 8.28 3.42 -0.61
CA THR A 211 8.45 4.13 0.67
C THR A 211 7.18 4.03 1.51
#